data_fee534cac5da87c4b600a80bfbdd5e10
#
_entry.id   fee534cac5da87c4b600a80bfbdd5e10
#
_cell.length_a   1.000
_cell.length_b   1.000
_cell.length_c   1.000
_cell.angle_alpha   90.00
_cell.angle_beta   90.00
_cell.angle_gamma   90.00
#
_symmetry.space_group_name_H-M   'P 1'
#
loop_
_entity.id
_entity.type
_entity.pdbx_description
1 polymer ?
#
loop_
_entity_poly.entity_id
_entity_poly.type
_entity_poly.pdbx_seq_one_letter_code
_entity_poly.pdbx_strand_id
1 'polypeptide(L)'
;QMCIRDRPKGYVTSLDDPHAGKTVMELVSGACTERIYPVGRLDKNSLGLLLFTNDGDLTKQLTHPSYKKKKIYQVTLDKPLTRADMDRIAEGVTLEDGEIFADEISYVKENKQEVGIEIHSGRNRIVRRIFEFLGYTVTKLDRVYYAGLTKKNLKRGAWRFLTREEVERLKSGQYE
;
A
#
# COMPACT_ATOMS: atom_id res chain seq x y z
N GLN A 1 8.19 -18.04 -7.02
CA GLN A 1 8.81 -16.75 -7.34
C GLN A 1 8.07 -15.60 -6.65
N MET A 2 8.82 -14.64 -6.16
CA MET A 2 8.31 -13.44 -5.55
C MET A 2 9.11 -12.23 -5.98
N CYS A 3 8.43 -11.17 -6.38
CA CYS A 3 9.07 -9.91 -6.66
C CYS A 3 8.24 -8.76 -6.12
N ILE A 4 8.89 -7.62 -5.92
CA ILE A 4 8.28 -6.40 -5.45
C ILE A 4 8.55 -5.29 -6.46
N ARG A 5 7.59 -4.41 -6.61
CA ARG A 5 7.69 -3.29 -7.52
C ARG A 5 7.26 -2.00 -6.86
N ASP A 6 7.96 -0.92 -7.16
CA ASP A 6 7.53 0.43 -6.84
C ASP A 6 6.66 0.94 -8.00
N ARG A 7 5.35 0.77 -7.88
CA ARG A 7 4.41 0.99 -8.97
C ARG A 7 4.18 2.49 -9.24
N PRO A 8 4.32 2.96 -10.48
CA PRO A 8 3.89 4.30 -10.87
C PRO A 8 2.36 4.39 -10.96
N LYS A 9 1.83 5.60 -11.03
CA LYS A 9 0.39 5.84 -11.19
C LYS A 9 -0.11 5.34 -12.55
N GLY A 10 -1.40 5.08 -12.62
CA GLY A 10 -2.10 4.85 -13.88
C GLY A 10 -2.29 3.39 -14.26
N TYR A 11 -1.82 2.45 -13.41
CA TYR A 11 -1.98 1.02 -13.67
C TYR A 11 -3.03 0.41 -12.76
N VAL A 12 -3.95 -0.33 -13.33
CA VAL A 12 -5.00 -1.02 -12.58
C VAL A 12 -4.48 -2.35 -12.07
N THR A 13 -4.77 -2.68 -10.81
CA THR A 13 -4.44 -3.99 -10.23
C THR A 13 -5.44 -5.03 -10.72
N SER A 14 -5.21 -5.53 -11.92
CA SER A 14 -6.02 -6.54 -12.58
C SER A 14 -5.14 -7.43 -13.43
N LEU A 15 -5.57 -8.66 -13.66
CA LEU A 15 -4.88 -9.58 -14.56
C LEU A 15 -5.17 -9.24 -16.03
N ASP A 16 -6.45 -8.99 -16.31
CA ASP A 16 -6.93 -8.64 -17.64
C ASP A 16 -8.27 -7.91 -17.48
N ASP A 17 -8.27 -6.64 -17.83
CA ASP A 17 -9.47 -5.82 -17.79
C ASP A 17 -9.55 -5.02 -19.08
N PRO A 18 -10.50 -5.36 -19.99
CA PRO A 18 -10.60 -4.68 -21.27
C PRO A 18 -10.95 -3.21 -21.17
N HIS A 19 -11.45 -2.76 -20.00
CA HIS A 19 -11.78 -1.36 -19.76
C HIS A 19 -10.68 -0.58 -19.03
N ALA A 20 -9.64 -1.26 -18.56
CA ALA A 20 -8.60 -0.66 -17.71
C ALA A 20 -7.51 0.07 -18.49
N GLY A 21 -7.28 -0.24 -19.75
CA GLY A 21 -6.18 0.27 -20.53
C GLY A 21 -4.85 -0.37 -20.13
N LYS A 22 -4.22 0.11 -19.04
CA LYS A 22 -2.95 -0.43 -18.55
C LYS A 22 -3.15 -1.19 -17.24
N THR A 23 -2.66 -2.44 -17.20
CA THR A 23 -2.69 -3.26 -15.99
C THR A 23 -1.30 -3.42 -15.39
N VAL A 24 -1.24 -3.79 -14.11
CA VAL A 24 0.03 -4.03 -13.41
C VAL A 24 0.80 -5.20 -14.01
N MET A 25 0.17 -6.09 -14.75
CA MET A 25 0.82 -7.24 -15.37
C MET A 25 1.83 -6.81 -16.43
N GLU A 26 1.63 -5.68 -17.09
CA GLU A 26 2.59 -5.12 -18.03
C GLU A 26 3.91 -4.76 -17.35
N LEU A 27 3.86 -4.35 -16.09
CA LEU A 27 5.03 -3.90 -15.35
C LEU A 27 5.99 -5.03 -14.99
N VAL A 28 5.52 -6.26 -14.97
CA VAL A 28 6.31 -7.44 -14.62
C VAL A 28 6.45 -8.42 -15.78
N SER A 29 6.03 -8.01 -16.97
CA SER A 29 6.21 -8.79 -18.18
C SER A 29 7.70 -9.08 -18.41
N GLY A 30 8.05 -10.36 -18.57
CA GLY A 30 9.43 -10.77 -18.76
C GLY A 30 10.28 -10.85 -17.49
N ALA A 31 9.71 -10.58 -16.31
CA ALA A 31 10.46 -10.65 -15.05
C ALA A 31 10.92 -12.07 -14.72
N CYS A 32 10.09 -13.07 -15.02
CA CYS A 32 10.42 -14.48 -14.83
C CYS A 32 9.58 -15.34 -15.79
N THR A 33 9.93 -16.62 -15.90
CA THR A 33 9.18 -17.58 -16.73
C THR A 33 7.90 -18.06 -16.04
N GLU A 34 7.88 -18.06 -14.71
CA GLU A 34 6.71 -18.43 -13.94
C GLU A 34 5.63 -17.36 -14.04
N ARG A 35 4.39 -17.79 -14.01
CA ARG A 35 3.25 -16.88 -14.01
C ARG A 35 3.04 -16.36 -12.59
N ILE A 36 3.23 -15.06 -12.42
CA ILE A 36 3.08 -14.37 -11.12
C ILE A 36 1.88 -13.45 -11.14
N TYR A 37 1.31 -13.20 -9.96
CA TYR A 37 0.09 -12.40 -9.77
C TYR A 37 0.31 -11.36 -8.70
N PRO A 38 -0.37 -10.20 -8.77
CA PRO A 38 -0.28 -9.21 -7.70
C PRO A 38 -0.92 -9.73 -6.41
N VAL A 39 -0.31 -9.40 -5.30
CA VAL A 39 -0.84 -9.69 -3.96
C VAL A 39 -1.61 -8.46 -3.50
N GLY A 40 -2.94 -8.60 -3.42
CA GLY A 40 -3.80 -7.49 -3.06
C GLY A 40 -3.92 -6.44 -4.16
N ARG A 41 -4.27 -5.23 -3.76
CA ARG A 41 -4.61 -4.16 -4.69
C ARG A 41 -3.99 -2.83 -4.25
N LEU A 42 -3.70 -2.00 -5.25
CA LEU A 42 -3.46 -0.57 -5.10
C LEU A 42 -4.40 0.15 -6.05
N ASP A 43 -5.00 1.24 -5.58
CA ASP A 43 -5.82 2.09 -6.46
C ASP A 43 -5.00 2.60 -7.64
N LYS A 44 -5.64 2.81 -8.78
CA LYS A 44 -4.99 3.28 -10.00
C LYS A 44 -4.14 4.53 -9.76
N ASN A 45 -4.61 5.45 -8.93
CA ASN A 45 -3.94 6.71 -8.64
C ASN A 45 -3.00 6.66 -7.42
N SER A 46 -2.76 5.47 -6.88
CA SER A 46 -1.80 5.28 -5.79
C SER A 46 -0.46 4.80 -6.34
N LEU A 47 0.60 5.15 -5.61
CA LEU A 47 1.97 4.79 -5.92
C LEU A 47 2.45 3.73 -4.94
N GLY A 48 3.56 3.09 -5.26
CA GLY A 48 4.32 2.39 -4.26
C GLY A 48 4.38 0.89 -4.41
N LEU A 49 4.68 0.24 -3.31
CA LEU A 49 5.01 -1.17 -3.26
C LEU A 49 3.82 -2.06 -3.63
N LEU A 50 4.05 -2.96 -4.56
CA LEU A 50 3.11 -4.00 -4.93
C LEU A 50 3.89 -5.31 -5.08
N LEU A 51 3.48 -6.32 -4.32
CA LEU A 51 4.10 -7.63 -4.32
C LEU A 51 3.45 -8.52 -5.38
N PHE A 52 4.27 -9.33 -6.04
CA PHE A 52 3.83 -10.34 -7.00
C PHE A 52 4.38 -11.70 -6.60
N THR A 53 3.57 -12.75 -6.73
CA THR A 53 3.99 -14.12 -6.43
C THR A 53 3.15 -15.13 -7.20
N ASN A 54 3.67 -16.35 -7.36
CA ASN A 54 2.90 -17.50 -7.82
C ASN A 54 2.44 -18.40 -6.65
N ASP A 55 2.72 -18.02 -5.41
CA ASP A 55 2.31 -18.75 -4.22
C ASP A 55 0.90 -18.33 -3.78
N GLY A 56 -0.10 -19.12 -4.17
CA GLY A 56 -1.51 -18.84 -3.86
C GLY A 56 -1.83 -18.89 -2.38
N ASP A 57 -1.19 -19.76 -1.62
CA ASP A 57 -1.42 -19.87 -0.17
C ASP A 57 -0.89 -18.63 0.54
N LEU A 58 0.30 -18.17 0.17
CA LEU A 58 0.85 -16.93 0.70
C LEU A 58 -0.02 -15.73 0.34
N THR A 59 -0.53 -15.67 -0.89
CA THR A 59 -1.44 -14.62 -1.32
C THR A 59 -2.68 -14.57 -0.45
N LYS A 60 -3.29 -15.71 -0.17
CA LYS A 60 -4.47 -15.80 0.73
C LYS A 60 -4.12 -15.29 2.12
N GLN A 61 -3.00 -15.73 2.68
CA GLN A 61 -2.55 -15.30 4.01
C GLN A 61 -2.35 -13.79 4.06
N LEU A 62 -1.71 -13.20 3.05
CA LEU A 62 -1.41 -11.77 3.01
C LEU A 62 -2.64 -10.91 2.74
N THR A 63 -3.65 -11.43 2.05
CA THR A 63 -4.85 -10.65 1.68
C THR A 63 -6.05 -10.89 2.56
N HIS A 64 -6.05 -11.94 3.38
CA HIS A 64 -7.18 -12.25 4.24
C HIS A 64 -7.34 -11.20 5.35
N PRO A 65 -8.57 -10.70 5.59
CA PRO A 65 -8.80 -9.63 6.58
C PRO A 65 -8.39 -9.98 8.02
N SER A 66 -8.37 -11.26 8.40
CA SER A 66 -7.95 -11.69 9.74
C SER A 66 -6.45 -11.53 9.97
N TYR A 67 -5.64 -11.44 8.91
CA TYR A 67 -4.21 -11.21 9.00
C TYR A 67 -3.93 -9.74 8.77
N LYS A 68 -3.91 -8.96 9.84
CA LYS A 68 -3.72 -7.52 9.79
C LYS A 68 -2.25 -7.18 9.57
N LYS A 69 -1.87 -6.90 8.33
CA LYS A 69 -0.50 -6.53 7.97
C LYS A 69 -0.29 -5.04 8.12
N LYS A 70 0.85 -4.70 8.68
CA LYS A 70 1.28 -3.32 8.78
C LYS A 70 1.59 -2.75 7.41
N LYS A 71 1.02 -1.59 7.13
CA LYS A 71 1.28 -0.80 5.93
C LYS A 71 1.61 0.63 6.35
N ILE A 72 2.57 1.24 5.68
CA ILE A 72 2.88 2.65 5.89
C ILE A 72 2.74 3.36 4.56
N TYR A 73 2.02 4.48 4.60
CA TYR A 73 1.81 5.35 3.45
C TYR A 73 2.42 6.72 3.72
N GLN A 74 3.02 7.29 2.70
CA GLN A 74 3.34 8.70 2.66
C GLN A 74 2.24 9.39 1.88
N VAL A 75 1.58 10.35 2.52
CA VAL A 75 0.38 11.00 2.01
C VAL A 75 0.67 12.49 1.80
N THR A 76 0.31 13.00 0.63
CA THR A 76 0.33 14.44 0.36
C THR A 76 -1.10 14.94 0.32
N LEU A 77 -1.39 15.97 1.10
CA LEU A 77 -2.71 16.59 1.21
C LEU A 77 -2.76 17.92 0.47
N ASP A 78 -3.97 18.36 0.14
CA ASP A 78 -4.22 19.66 -0.51
C ASP A 78 -3.95 20.86 0.41
N LYS A 79 -3.91 20.63 1.71
CA LYS A 79 -3.67 21.67 2.73
C LYS A 79 -3.00 21.05 3.95
N PRO A 80 -2.38 21.88 4.82
CA PRO A 80 -1.73 21.36 6.03
C PRO A 80 -2.71 20.61 6.94
N LEU A 81 -2.26 19.47 7.46
CA LEU A 81 -3.02 18.70 8.45
C LEU A 81 -2.92 19.41 9.81
N THR A 82 -4.05 19.74 10.41
CA THR A 82 -4.05 20.32 11.74
C THR A 82 -3.67 19.28 12.79
N ARG A 83 -3.09 19.72 13.89
CA ARG A 83 -2.75 18.82 14.99
C ARG A 83 -4.01 18.15 15.58
N ALA A 84 -5.11 18.90 15.67
CA ALA A 84 -6.36 18.36 16.17
C ALA A 84 -6.88 17.22 15.29
N ASP A 85 -6.82 17.37 13.96
CA ASP A 85 -7.24 16.31 13.04
C ASP A 85 -6.28 15.13 13.07
N MET A 86 -4.97 15.37 13.21
CA MET A 86 -3.99 14.31 13.40
C MET A 86 -4.32 13.47 14.65
N ASP A 87 -4.64 14.13 15.76
CA ASP A 87 -4.99 13.45 17.00
C ASP A 87 -6.29 12.65 16.82
N ARG A 88 -7.27 13.17 16.09
CA ARG A 88 -8.50 12.44 15.79
C ARG A 88 -8.22 11.16 15.00
N ILE A 89 -7.33 11.19 14.05
CA ILE A 89 -6.94 9.99 13.26
C ILE A 89 -6.27 8.97 14.16
N ALA A 90 -5.41 9.41 15.08
CA ALA A 90 -4.73 8.52 16.03
C ALA A 90 -5.71 7.89 17.03
N GLU A 91 -6.70 8.64 17.48
CA GLU A 91 -7.71 8.16 18.43
C GLU A 91 -8.80 7.30 17.77
N GLY A 92 -9.16 7.62 16.54
CA GLY A 92 -10.15 6.89 15.76
C GLY A 92 -11.23 7.80 15.18
N VAL A 93 -11.63 7.46 13.96
CA VAL A 93 -12.76 8.11 13.28
C VAL A 93 -13.75 7.03 12.86
N THR A 94 -15.03 7.36 12.83
CA THR A 94 -16.08 6.42 12.44
C THR A 94 -16.53 6.72 11.02
N LEU A 95 -16.20 5.81 10.10
CA LEU A 95 -16.62 5.84 8.71
C LEU A 95 -17.90 5.00 8.55
N GLU A 96 -18.47 4.99 7.34
CA GLU A 96 -19.70 4.23 7.05
C GLU A 96 -19.56 2.73 7.37
N ASP A 97 -18.38 2.17 7.12
CA ASP A 97 -18.10 0.75 7.33
C ASP A 97 -17.39 0.44 8.65
N GLY A 98 -17.39 1.39 9.59
CA GLY A 98 -16.89 1.19 10.95
C GLY A 98 -15.78 2.13 11.36
N GLU A 99 -15.37 1.97 12.60
CA GLU A 99 -14.30 2.75 13.18
C GLU A 99 -12.94 2.34 12.63
N ILE A 100 -12.05 3.31 12.47
CA ILE A 100 -10.66 3.10 12.05
C ILE A 100 -9.76 4.10 12.75
N PHE A 101 -8.58 3.67 13.14
CA PHE A 101 -7.55 4.54 13.68
C PHE A 101 -6.20 4.22 13.04
N ALA A 102 -5.32 5.20 13.05
CA ALA A 102 -3.93 4.98 12.65
C ALA A 102 -3.14 4.46 13.85
N ASP A 103 -2.30 3.46 13.62
CA ASP A 103 -1.38 2.97 14.65
C ASP A 103 -0.32 4.02 14.95
N GLU A 104 0.09 4.77 13.93
CA GLU A 104 1.00 5.89 14.05
C GLU A 104 0.71 6.89 12.92
N ILE A 105 0.85 8.18 13.22
CA ILE A 105 0.74 9.24 12.23
C ILE A 105 1.65 10.39 12.63
N SER A 106 2.39 10.93 11.66
CA SER A 106 3.35 12.00 11.92
C SER A 106 3.55 12.88 10.69
N TYR A 107 3.99 14.11 10.92
CA TYR A 107 4.41 14.98 9.82
C TYR A 107 5.73 14.49 9.23
N VAL A 108 5.84 14.53 7.91
CA VAL A 108 7.07 14.20 7.18
C VAL A 108 7.84 15.45 6.82
N LYS A 109 7.14 16.56 6.57
CA LYS A 109 7.74 17.84 6.21
C LYS A 109 7.17 18.98 7.04
N GLU A 110 7.92 20.09 7.12
CA GLU A 110 7.53 21.28 7.87
C GLU A 110 6.26 21.95 7.36
N ASN A 111 5.93 21.78 6.08
CA ASN A 111 4.70 22.33 5.50
C ASN A 111 3.43 21.66 6.04
N LYS A 112 3.55 20.54 6.76
CA LYS A 112 2.45 19.78 7.36
C LYS A 112 1.43 19.25 6.36
N GLN A 113 1.70 19.30 5.06
CA GLN A 113 0.88 18.72 4.00
C GLN A 113 1.29 17.29 3.68
N GLU A 114 2.52 16.90 4.02
CA GLU A 114 3.01 15.54 3.84
C GLU A 114 3.11 14.84 5.18
N VAL A 115 2.40 13.72 5.28
CA VAL A 115 2.30 12.94 6.52
C VAL A 115 2.58 11.48 6.25
N GLY A 116 3.15 10.81 7.25
CA GLY A 116 3.29 9.35 7.26
C GLY A 116 2.19 8.76 8.13
N ILE A 117 1.51 7.75 7.63
CA ILE A 117 0.45 7.05 8.36
C ILE A 117 0.68 5.55 8.33
N GLU A 118 0.67 4.93 9.51
CA GLU A 118 0.77 3.50 9.69
C GLU A 118 -0.60 2.92 10.02
N ILE A 119 -0.99 1.88 9.30
CA ILE A 119 -2.32 1.31 9.42
C ILE A 119 -2.29 -0.20 9.18
N HIS A 120 -3.18 -0.93 9.87
CA HIS A 120 -3.33 -2.38 9.77
C HIS A 120 -4.65 -2.79 9.10
N SER A 121 -5.23 -1.94 8.27
CA SER A 121 -6.49 -2.22 7.59
C SER A 121 -6.31 -2.40 6.09
N GLY A 122 -7.04 -3.35 5.52
CA GLY A 122 -7.14 -3.54 4.07
C GLY A 122 -8.46 -3.06 3.49
N ARG A 123 -9.26 -2.29 4.23
CA ARG A 123 -10.54 -1.78 3.74
C ARG A 123 -10.33 -0.90 2.51
N ASN A 124 -11.32 -0.94 1.59
CA ASN A 124 -11.25 -0.23 0.32
C ASN A 124 -10.98 1.27 0.52
N ARG A 125 -9.94 1.78 -0.12
CA ARG A 125 -9.55 3.20 -0.13
C ARG A 125 -9.45 3.82 1.26
N ILE A 126 -9.05 3.04 2.26
CA ILE A 126 -9.18 3.43 3.67
C ILE A 126 -8.41 4.71 4.01
N VAL A 127 -7.17 4.86 3.53
CA VAL A 127 -6.37 6.05 3.82
C VAL A 127 -7.00 7.29 3.20
N ARG A 128 -7.44 7.21 1.95
CA ARG A 128 -8.12 8.33 1.27
C ARG A 128 -9.40 8.72 2.00
N ARG A 129 -10.21 7.75 2.41
CA ARG A 129 -11.48 8.00 3.11
C ARG A 129 -11.29 8.62 4.49
N ILE A 130 -10.24 8.26 5.22
CA ILE A 130 -9.94 8.88 6.51
C ILE A 130 -9.73 10.39 6.33
N PHE A 131 -8.88 10.79 5.40
CA PHE A 131 -8.60 12.19 5.17
C PHE A 131 -9.79 12.95 4.55
N GLU A 132 -10.50 12.33 3.62
CA GLU A 132 -11.71 12.92 3.02
C GLU A 132 -12.79 13.17 4.08
N PHE A 133 -12.96 12.25 5.02
CA PHE A 133 -13.90 12.40 6.15
C PHE A 133 -13.61 13.66 6.97
N LEU A 134 -12.35 14.05 7.10
CA LEU A 134 -11.93 15.24 7.83
C LEU A 134 -11.83 16.48 6.95
N GLY A 135 -12.21 16.40 5.68
CA GLY A 135 -12.26 17.54 4.79
C GLY A 135 -10.99 17.80 3.99
N TYR A 136 -10.09 16.82 3.90
CA TYR A 136 -8.87 16.92 3.10
C TYR A 136 -9.02 16.14 1.80
N THR A 137 -8.27 16.59 0.76
CA THR A 137 -8.10 15.83 -0.47
C THR A 137 -6.69 15.26 -0.52
N VAL A 138 -6.58 13.96 -0.74
CA VAL A 138 -5.29 13.29 -0.92
C VAL A 138 -4.84 13.50 -2.36
N THR A 139 -3.77 14.26 -2.53
CA THR A 139 -3.22 14.56 -3.87
C THR A 139 -2.17 13.55 -4.31
N LYS A 140 -1.50 12.89 -3.36
CA LYS A 140 -0.53 11.83 -3.63
C LYS A 140 -0.57 10.80 -2.51
N LEU A 141 -0.59 9.54 -2.87
CA LEU A 141 -0.60 8.42 -1.92
C LEU A 141 0.43 7.39 -2.39
N ASP A 142 1.40 7.12 -1.52
CA ASP A 142 2.54 6.26 -1.82
C ASP A 142 2.70 5.21 -0.71
N ARG A 143 2.52 3.94 -1.05
CA ARG A 143 2.74 2.86 -0.09
C ARG A 143 4.23 2.57 -0.01
N VAL A 144 4.86 2.93 1.10
CA VAL A 144 6.31 2.85 1.31
C VAL A 144 6.74 1.65 2.16
N TYR A 145 5.79 0.99 2.82
CA TYR A 145 6.03 -0.19 3.64
C TYR A 145 4.85 -1.15 3.52
N TYR A 146 5.14 -2.42 3.35
CA TYR A 146 4.12 -3.47 3.26
C TYR A 146 4.66 -4.77 3.84
N ALA A 147 4.08 -5.23 4.95
CA ALA A 147 4.38 -6.54 5.54
C ALA A 147 5.89 -6.82 5.70
N GLY A 148 6.65 -5.84 6.19
CA GLY A 148 8.10 -5.96 6.38
C GLY A 148 8.94 -5.55 5.19
N LEU A 149 8.33 -5.27 4.03
CA LEU A 149 9.03 -4.88 2.81
C LEU A 149 9.09 -3.35 2.70
N THR A 150 10.22 -2.83 2.26
CA THR A 150 10.46 -1.39 2.07
C THR A 150 10.90 -1.12 0.64
N LYS A 151 11.03 0.17 0.30
CA LYS A 151 11.55 0.59 -1.01
C LYS A 151 13.06 0.52 -1.14
N LYS A 152 13.75 -0.03 -0.16
CA LYS A 152 15.21 -0.16 -0.20
C LYS A 152 15.66 -0.90 -1.46
N ASN A 153 16.63 -0.32 -2.18
CA ASN A 153 17.16 -0.85 -3.44
C ASN A 153 16.12 -0.96 -4.55
N LEU A 154 15.07 -0.12 -4.50
CA LEU A 154 13.99 -0.16 -5.50
C LEU A 154 13.63 1.25 -5.96
N LYS A 155 13.94 1.57 -7.20
CA LYS A 155 13.59 2.85 -7.82
C LYS A 155 12.14 2.88 -8.29
N ARG A 156 11.56 4.07 -8.42
CA ARG A 156 10.22 4.25 -8.98
C ARG A 156 10.12 3.58 -10.36
N GLY A 157 9.10 2.75 -10.52
CA GLY A 157 8.89 2.01 -11.76
C GLY A 157 9.73 0.75 -11.92
N ALA A 158 10.70 0.51 -11.05
CA ALA A 158 11.53 -0.70 -11.08
C ALA A 158 10.88 -1.85 -10.30
N TRP A 159 11.36 -3.05 -10.56
CA TRP A 159 11.02 -4.25 -9.81
C TRP A 159 12.32 -4.98 -9.42
N ARG A 160 12.23 -5.84 -8.42
CA ARG A 160 13.30 -6.75 -8.03
C ARG A 160 12.72 -8.03 -7.45
N PHE A 161 13.49 -9.10 -7.47
CA PHE A 161 13.13 -10.29 -6.71
C PHE A 161 13.33 -10.02 -5.22
N LEU A 162 12.53 -10.70 -4.40
CA LEU A 162 12.74 -10.69 -2.96
C LEU A 162 13.98 -11.52 -2.62
N THR A 163 14.68 -11.10 -1.56
CA THR A 163 15.75 -11.90 -1.00
C THR A 163 15.16 -13.13 -0.29
N ARG A 164 15.98 -14.15 -0.09
CA ARG A 164 15.56 -15.34 0.64
C ARG A 164 15.06 -14.99 2.05
N GLU A 165 15.72 -14.07 2.71
CA GLU A 165 15.33 -13.62 4.05
C GLU A 165 13.95 -12.95 4.04
N GLU A 166 13.68 -12.10 3.05
CA GLU A 166 12.36 -11.46 2.88
C GLU A 166 11.26 -12.51 2.65
N VAL A 167 11.51 -13.50 1.81
CA VAL A 167 10.58 -14.60 1.56
C VAL A 167 10.30 -15.39 2.82
N GLU A 168 11.32 -15.73 3.58
CA GLU A 168 11.19 -16.49 4.83
C GLU A 168 10.38 -15.71 5.87
N ARG A 169 10.59 -14.40 6.00
CA ARG A 169 9.79 -13.54 6.88
C ARG A 169 8.32 -13.54 6.51
N LEU A 170 8.01 -13.39 5.22
CA LEU A 170 6.63 -13.41 4.76
C LEU A 170 5.95 -14.74 5.07
N LYS A 171 6.62 -15.86 4.80
CA LYS A 171 6.09 -17.19 5.04
C LYS A 171 5.90 -17.51 6.52
N SER A 172 6.77 -16.97 7.38
CA SER A 172 6.69 -17.19 8.83
C SER A 172 5.67 -16.29 9.54
N GLY A 173 5.12 -15.29 8.84
CA GLY A 173 4.19 -14.32 9.43
C GLY A 173 4.85 -13.20 10.21
N GLN A 174 6.14 -13.00 10.07
CA GLN A 174 6.88 -11.90 10.72
C GLN A 174 6.80 -10.65 9.84
N TYR A 175 5.70 -9.91 9.96
CA TYR A 175 5.39 -8.78 9.08
C TYR A 175 5.77 -7.41 9.64
N GLU A 176 6.39 -7.35 10.80
CA GLU A 176 6.75 -6.10 11.47
C GLU A 176 8.25 -5.82 11.48
#